data_5ea97eae92f32e480be8b3fc6fdae2f5
#
_entry.id   5ea97eae92f32e480be8b3fc6fdae2f5
#
_cell.length_a   1.000
_cell.length_b   1.000
_cell.length_c   1.000
_cell.angle_alpha   90.00
_cell.angle_beta   90.00
_cell.angle_gamma   90.00
#
_symmetry.space_group_name_H-M   'P 1'
#
loop_
_entity.id
_entity.type
_entity.pdbx_description
1 polymer ?
#
loop_
_entity_poly.entity_id
_entity_poly.type
_entity_poly.pdbx_seq_one_letter_code
_entity_poly.pdbx_strand_id
1 'polypeptide(L)'
;MNDVDRVIHEPARLTLVALLSGAKEVDFLFLLRETGLTKGNLSSHLVKLEESSYIEIDKTFRGKIPLTLVRLTAKGRSALQAYRKTMNGLLRKL
;
A
#
# COMPACT_ATOMS: atom_id res chain seq x y z
N MET A 1 -21.87 3.59 -9.62
CA MET A 1 -20.55 3.48 -9.42
C MET A 1 -20.17 3.26 -8.04
N ASN A 2 -20.10 2.44 -7.54
CA ASN A 2 -20.13 2.18 -6.30
C ASN A 2 -19.20 1.16 -5.90
N ASP A 3 -18.48 0.56 -6.74
CA ASP A 3 -17.63 -0.53 -6.38
C ASP A 3 -16.16 -0.12 -6.30
N VAL A 4 -15.94 1.13 -5.88
CA VAL A 4 -14.58 1.60 -5.63
C VAL A 4 -14.11 1.02 -4.31
N ASP A 5 -12.95 0.38 -4.33
CA ASP A 5 -12.32 -0.14 -3.13
C ASP A 5 -11.94 1.01 -2.20
N ARG A 6 -12.62 1.10 -1.07
CA ARG A 6 -12.44 2.22 -0.14
C ARG A 6 -11.15 2.15 0.66
N VAL A 7 -10.55 0.99 0.76
CA VAL A 7 -9.25 0.87 1.41
C VAL A 7 -8.19 1.50 0.52
N ILE A 8 -8.21 1.22 -0.78
CA ILE A 8 -7.27 1.77 -1.74
C ILE A 8 -7.65 3.21 -2.13
N HIS A 9 -8.94 3.53 -2.15
CA HIS A 9 -9.42 4.86 -2.57
C HIS A 9 -9.22 5.88 -1.45
N GLU A 10 -7.98 6.11 -1.11
CA GLU A 10 -7.54 7.08 -0.13
C GLU A 10 -6.12 7.47 -0.53
N PRO A 11 -5.80 8.78 -0.63
CA PRO A 11 -4.54 9.20 -1.27
C PRO A 11 -3.29 8.56 -0.72
N ALA A 12 -3.16 8.47 0.61
CA ALA A 12 -1.95 7.90 1.21
C ALA A 12 -1.86 6.41 0.93
N ARG A 13 -2.96 5.67 1.10
CA ARG A 13 -2.95 4.23 0.88
C ARG A 13 -2.78 3.89 -0.60
N LEU A 14 -3.38 4.67 -1.49
CA LEU A 14 -3.18 4.49 -2.93
C LEU A 14 -1.70 4.66 -3.28
N THR A 15 -1.06 5.71 -2.74
CA THR A 15 0.36 5.94 -2.96
C THR A 15 1.20 4.76 -2.45
N LEU A 16 0.87 4.26 -1.25
CA LEU A 16 1.59 3.14 -0.67
C LEU A 16 1.46 1.89 -1.54
N VAL A 17 0.26 1.55 -1.95
CA VAL A 17 0.03 0.36 -2.78
C VAL A 17 0.75 0.51 -4.13
N ALA A 18 0.74 1.71 -4.70
CA ALA A 18 1.46 1.97 -5.96
C ALA A 18 2.97 1.76 -5.80
N LEU A 19 3.55 2.28 -4.72
CA LEU A 19 4.97 2.10 -4.44
C LEU A 19 5.31 0.61 -4.24
N LEU A 20 4.47 -0.09 -3.49
CA LEU A 20 4.67 -1.51 -3.22
C LEU A 20 4.55 -2.36 -4.49
N SER A 21 3.72 -1.94 -5.44
CA SER A 21 3.52 -2.70 -6.67
C SER A 21 4.77 -2.75 -7.54
N GLY A 22 5.67 -1.81 -7.36
CA GLY A 22 6.91 -1.72 -8.15
C GLY A 22 8.07 -2.54 -7.60
N ALA A 23 7.90 -3.24 -6.49
CA ALA A 23 8.99 -3.96 -5.85
C ALA A 23 8.48 -5.25 -5.22
N LYS A 24 9.40 -6.18 -4.96
CA LYS A 24 9.06 -7.40 -4.25
C LYS A 24 8.73 -7.10 -2.79
N GLU A 25 9.53 -6.24 -2.18
CA GLU A 25 9.31 -5.74 -0.82
C GLU A 25 10.11 -4.47 -0.64
N VAL A 26 9.70 -3.64 0.33
CA VAL A 26 10.41 -2.41 0.67
C VAL A 26 10.46 -2.27 2.18
N ASP A 27 11.41 -1.49 2.70
CA ASP A 27 11.44 -1.26 4.13
C ASP A 27 10.61 -0.03 4.53
N PHE A 28 10.27 0.02 5.80
CA PHE A 28 9.43 1.07 6.36
C PHE A 28 10.03 2.46 6.15
N LEU A 29 11.34 2.58 6.29
CA LEU A 29 12.02 3.88 6.14
C LEU A 29 11.93 4.40 4.70
N PHE A 30 11.99 3.50 3.73
CA PHE A 30 11.77 3.88 2.33
C PHE A 30 10.38 4.48 2.16
N LEU A 31 9.36 3.81 2.69
CA LEU A 31 7.98 4.31 2.58
C LEU A 31 7.82 5.65 3.30
N LEU A 32 8.44 5.79 4.46
CA LEU A 32 8.38 7.02 5.23
C LEU A 32 8.97 8.19 4.44
N ARG A 33 10.13 7.96 3.81
CA ARG A 33 10.82 8.97 3.02
C ARG A 33 10.04 9.32 1.75
N GLU A 34 9.54 8.31 1.05
CA GLU A 34 8.85 8.54 -0.23
C GLU A 34 7.50 9.20 -0.06
N THR A 35 6.80 8.95 1.03
CA THR A 35 5.46 9.50 1.22
C THR A 35 5.45 10.81 1.98
N GLY A 36 6.49 11.09 2.77
CA GLY A 36 6.50 12.26 3.65
C GLY A 36 5.53 12.17 4.82
N LEU A 37 4.92 11.01 5.05
CA LEU A 37 4.01 10.83 6.17
C LEU A 37 4.77 10.80 7.49
N THR A 38 4.08 11.10 8.59
CA THR A 38 4.62 10.86 9.92
C THR A 38 4.65 9.36 10.17
N LYS A 39 5.49 8.92 11.13
CA LYS A 39 5.55 7.50 11.49
C LYS A 39 4.19 6.97 11.93
N GLY A 40 3.45 7.76 12.72
CA GLY A 40 2.14 7.35 13.19
C GLY A 40 1.14 7.21 12.05
N ASN A 41 1.12 8.16 11.13
CA ASN A 41 0.20 8.10 10.00
C ASN A 41 0.54 6.94 9.06
N LEU A 42 1.83 6.75 8.78
CA LEU A 42 2.24 5.60 7.96
C LEU A 42 1.82 4.29 8.60
N SER A 43 2.11 4.12 9.90
CA SER A 43 1.74 2.90 10.62
C SER A 43 0.23 2.66 10.58
N SER A 44 -0.56 3.72 10.76
CA SER A 44 -2.01 3.63 10.75
C SER A 44 -2.52 3.15 9.38
N HIS A 45 -1.98 3.71 8.30
CA HIS A 45 -2.38 3.28 6.95
C HIS A 45 -1.93 1.86 6.64
N LEU A 46 -0.74 1.47 7.09
CA LEU A 46 -0.26 0.10 6.88
C LEU A 46 -1.13 -0.91 7.63
N VAL A 47 -1.59 -0.58 8.84
CA VAL A 47 -2.50 -1.45 9.60
C VAL A 47 -3.79 -1.69 8.81
N LYS A 48 -4.37 -0.64 8.24
CA LYS A 48 -5.60 -0.79 7.45
C LYS A 48 -5.39 -1.68 6.22
N LEU A 49 -4.26 -1.52 5.54
CA LEU A 49 -3.93 -2.37 4.40
C LEU A 49 -3.69 -3.82 4.82
N GLU A 50 -3.05 -4.03 5.96
CA GLU A 50 -2.80 -5.36 6.49
C GLU A 50 -4.11 -6.05 6.90
N GLU A 51 -5.01 -5.31 7.55
CA GLU A 51 -6.32 -5.84 7.93
C GLU A 51 -7.14 -6.29 6.74
N SER A 52 -6.94 -5.66 5.59
CA SER A 52 -7.59 -6.07 4.35
C SER A 52 -6.86 -7.20 3.64
N SER A 53 -5.76 -7.68 4.19
CA SER A 53 -4.88 -8.69 3.60
C SER A 53 -4.24 -8.24 2.28
N TYR A 54 -4.11 -6.93 2.09
CA TYR A 54 -3.49 -6.38 0.89
C TYR A 54 -1.98 -6.31 0.99
N ILE A 55 -1.46 -6.29 2.21
CA ILE A 55 -0.01 -6.29 2.46
C ILE A 55 0.33 -7.26 3.56
N GLU A 56 1.60 -7.65 3.59
CA GLU A 56 2.21 -8.35 4.71
C GLU A 56 3.32 -7.48 5.29
N ILE A 57 3.43 -7.48 6.60
CA ILE A 57 4.46 -6.75 7.33
C ILE A 57 5.32 -7.78 8.05
N ASP A 58 6.63 -7.71 7.81
CA ASP A 58 7.59 -8.64 8.37
C ASP A 58 8.62 -7.86 9.18
N LYS A 59 8.63 -8.08 10.48
CA LYS A 59 9.60 -7.43 11.38
C LYS A 59 10.76 -8.38 11.59
N THR A 60 11.93 -7.96 11.14
CA THR A 60 13.12 -8.78 11.17
C THR A 60 14.33 -7.93 11.57
N PHE A 61 15.52 -8.41 11.32
CA PHE A 61 16.77 -7.72 11.65
C PHE A 61 17.74 -7.82 10.49
N ARG A 62 18.53 -6.76 10.32
CA ARG A 62 19.73 -6.79 9.49
C ARG A 62 20.89 -6.68 10.47
N GLY A 63 21.52 -7.82 10.81
CA GLY A 63 22.45 -7.87 11.91
C GLY A 63 21.72 -7.57 13.21
N LYS A 64 22.11 -6.51 13.91
CA LYS A 64 21.47 -6.08 15.16
C LYS A 64 20.46 -4.96 14.95
N ILE A 65 20.28 -4.51 13.71
CA ILE A 65 19.41 -3.39 13.40
C ILE A 65 18.01 -3.91 13.07
N PRO A 66 16.97 -3.44 13.79
CA PRO A 66 15.61 -3.82 13.46
C PRO A 66 15.23 -3.34 12.05
N LEU A 67 14.53 -4.18 11.34
CA LEU A 67 14.10 -3.91 9.97
C LEU A 67 12.65 -4.30 9.81
N THR A 68 11.82 -3.40 9.29
CA THR A 68 10.43 -3.70 8.99
C THR A 68 10.25 -3.70 7.49
N LEU A 69 9.89 -4.85 6.95
CA LEU A 69 9.66 -5.04 5.52
C LEU A 69 8.17 -5.10 5.24
N VAL A 70 7.76 -4.52 4.13
CA VAL A 70 6.37 -4.47 3.70
C VAL A 70 6.30 -4.97 2.27
N ARG A 71 5.33 -5.83 1.97
CA ARG A 71 5.13 -6.32 0.61
C ARG A 71 3.66 -6.42 0.27
N LEU A 72 3.37 -6.22 -1.00
CA LEU A 72 2.02 -6.36 -1.52
C LEU A 72 1.72 -7.85 -1.68
N THR A 73 0.54 -8.26 -1.23
CA THR A 73 0.08 -9.64 -1.42
C THR A 73 -0.51 -9.80 -2.82
N ALA A 74 -0.75 -11.04 -3.23
CA ALA A 74 -1.48 -11.31 -4.48
C ALA A 74 -2.86 -10.66 -4.44
N LYS A 75 -3.53 -10.71 -3.29
CA LYS A 75 -4.84 -10.06 -3.12
C LYS A 75 -4.72 -8.55 -3.29
N GLY A 76 -3.70 -7.94 -2.69
CA GLY A 76 -3.48 -6.50 -2.83
C GLY A 76 -3.18 -6.11 -4.27
N ARG A 77 -2.40 -6.92 -4.97
CA ARG A 77 -2.07 -6.68 -6.37
C ARG A 77 -3.32 -6.77 -7.25
N SER A 78 -4.17 -7.75 -7.02
CA SER A 78 -5.43 -7.88 -7.74
C SER A 78 -6.37 -6.72 -7.43
N ALA A 79 -6.43 -6.29 -6.17
CA ALA A 79 -7.26 -5.16 -5.77
C ALA A 79 -6.80 -3.87 -6.45
N LEU A 80 -5.49 -3.66 -6.57
CA LEU A 80 -4.97 -2.48 -7.26
C LEU A 80 -5.35 -2.50 -8.75
N GLN A 81 -5.25 -3.66 -9.40
CA GLN A 81 -5.62 -3.79 -10.81
C GLN A 81 -7.11 -3.51 -11.02
N ALA A 82 -7.96 -4.04 -10.15
CA ALA A 82 -9.39 -3.78 -10.21
C ALA A 82 -9.69 -2.28 -9.99
N TYR A 83 -9.00 -1.66 -9.05
CA TYR A 83 -9.13 -0.23 -8.79
C TYR A 83 -8.75 0.59 -10.02
N ARG A 84 -7.61 0.26 -10.65
CA ARG A 84 -7.18 0.96 -11.87
C ARG A 84 -8.22 0.86 -12.97
N LYS A 85 -8.78 -0.32 -13.17
CA LYS A 85 -9.78 -0.55 -14.19
C LYS A 85 -11.03 0.30 -13.94
N THR A 86 -11.50 0.32 -12.69
CA THR A 86 -12.66 1.11 -12.29
C THR A 86 -12.41 2.60 -12.51
N MET A 87 -11.25 3.10 -12.06
CA MET A 87 -10.93 4.51 -12.20
C MET A 87 -10.73 4.92 -13.66
N ASN A 88 -10.10 4.08 -14.46
CA ASN A 88 -9.94 4.34 -15.88
C ASN A 88 -11.30 4.47 -16.56
N GLY A 89 -12.24 3.61 -16.19
CA GLY A 89 -13.60 3.68 -16.72
C GLY A 89 -14.29 4.97 -16.36
N LEU A 90 -14.13 5.45 -15.10
CA LEU A 90 -14.70 6.70 -14.66
C LEU A 90 -14.06 7.90 -15.38
N LEU A 91 -12.74 7.91 -15.50
CA LEU A 91 -12.03 9.02 -16.13
C LEU A 91 -12.38 9.16 -17.60
N ARG A 92 -12.69 8.07 -18.29
CA ARG A 92 -13.12 8.13 -19.68
C ARG A 92 -14.42 8.86 -19.88
N LYS A 93 -15.26 8.97 -18.83
CA LYS A 93 -16.53 9.66 -18.91
C LYS A 93 -16.39 11.17 -18.74
N LEU A 94 -15.21 11.63 -18.38
CA LEU A 94 -14.96 13.04 -18.26
C LEU A 94 -14.56 13.62 -19.62
#